data_30b162a1c5124f5970c3a87700281388
#
_entry.id   30b162a1c5124f5970c3a87700281388
#
_cell.length_a   1.000
_cell.length_b   1.000
_cell.length_c   1.000
_cell.angle_alpha   90.00
_cell.angle_beta   90.00
_cell.angle_gamma   90.00
#
_symmetry.space_group_name_H-M   'P 1'
#
loop_
_entity.id
_entity.type
_entity.pdbx_description
1 polymer ?
#
loop_
_entity_poly.entity_id
_entity_poly.type
_entity_poly.pdbx_seq_one_letter_code
_entity_poly.pdbx_strand_id
1 'polypeptide(L)'
;MPQSVPSDGAPMPTAETAVKLGLLPSEFDLIVQGLGRQPNFTELCAFSGMWSEHCSYKNSIRWLKTLPREGKGLLAEPGKENAGLVDIGHGLACAFKIESHNHPSAIEPYQGAATGVGGINRDIFTMGARPIAQLNALFFGDPAESRTQWLVKGVVKGIGDYGNAFGVPTVAGQTFFHSSFHQNPLVNAMSAGIVAQDKVMSAIAYGPGNPVFIVGSATGKDGIHGASFASAEMSGESSKQLPSVQVGDPFQEKLLLEATLELIEAGHAIGIQDMGAAGIICSTAEMSEKGSSGMRIHLDKVPTRGGNMQPYELLLSESQERMLVVGKKGHEAQIHSIFEKWDLNCALIGEVVSDDRLDFFFGADLVAQLPASMLVLGGGAPVYEREMAQPAYVKEINEVIPGKLPIPKNLKAVADCLSSTPNLRPKHWITQQYDSMIGCLLYTSDAADE
;
A
#
# COMPACT_ATOMS: atom_id res chain seq x y z
N MET A 1 24.61 8.60 30.08
CA MET A 1 23.99 7.44 30.75
C MET A 1 24.21 6.25 29.82
N PRO A 2 24.46 5.02 30.29
CA PRO A 2 24.50 3.87 29.40
C PRO A 2 23.12 3.80 28.71
N GLN A 3 23.11 3.70 27.37
CA GLN A 3 21.88 3.53 26.61
C GLN A 3 21.22 2.23 27.09
N SER A 4 19.96 2.33 27.53
CA SER A 4 19.18 1.14 27.88
C SER A 4 19.03 0.28 26.62
N VAL A 5 19.43 -0.99 26.70
CA VAL A 5 19.19 -1.94 25.61
C VAL A 5 17.68 -2.17 25.52
N PRO A 6 17.06 -2.01 24.34
CA PRO A 6 15.62 -2.25 24.20
C PRO A 6 15.25 -3.68 24.60
N SER A 7 14.11 -3.83 25.28
CA SER A 7 13.60 -5.13 25.67
C SER A 7 12.07 -5.16 25.55
N ASP A 8 11.57 -6.15 24.81
CA ASP A 8 10.12 -6.42 24.65
C ASP A 8 9.63 -7.58 25.53
N GLY A 9 10.50 -8.08 26.42
CA GLY A 9 10.20 -9.20 27.31
C GLY A 9 10.19 -10.58 26.64
N ALA A 10 10.38 -10.64 25.31
CA ALA A 10 10.45 -11.91 24.58
C ALA A 10 11.89 -12.52 24.66
N PRO A 11 12.02 -13.84 24.46
CA PRO A 11 13.33 -14.45 24.29
C PRO A 11 14.11 -13.85 23.12
N MET A 12 15.43 -13.70 23.26
CA MET A 12 16.28 -13.18 22.20
C MET A 12 16.17 -14.05 20.94
N PRO A 13 15.83 -13.48 19.77
CA PRO A 13 15.66 -14.24 18.55
C PRO A 13 17.00 -14.77 18.01
N THR A 14 16.93 -15.89 17.30
CA THR A 14 18.05 -16.52 16.61
C THR A 14 17.95 -16.37 15.10
N ALA A 15 18.98 -16.77 14.35
CA ALA A 15 18.92 -16.86 12.89
C ALA A 15 17.78 -17.76 12.40
N GLU A 16 17.44 -18.81 13.15
CA GLU A 16 16.26 -19.67 12.82
C GLU A 16 14.94 -18.90 12.98
N THR A 17 14.87 -18.01 13.99
CA THR A 17 13.70 -17.11 14.15
C THR A 17 13.61 -16.15 12.97
N ALA A 18 14.72 -15.59 12.51
CA ALA A 18 14.77 -14.72 11.34
C ALA A 18 14.27 -15.43 10.07
N VAL A 19 14.70 -16.68 9.84
CA VAL A 19 14.24 -17.48 8.70
C VAL A 19 12.75 -17.73 8.76
N LYS A 20 12.17 -18.03 9.93
CA LYS A 20 10.72 -18.20 10.11
C LYS A 20 9.94 -16.92 9.82
N LEU A 21 10.56 -15.76 10.01
CA LEU A 21 10.02 -14.44 9.68
C LEU A 21 10.28 -14.01 8.22
N GLY A 22 10.86 -14.87 7.38
CA GLY A 22 11.10 -14.59 5.96
C GLY A 22 12.41 -13.86 5.64
N LEU A 23 13.31 -13.69 6.62
CA LEU A 23 14.65 -13.14 6.42
C LEU A 23 15.65 -14.25 6.08
N LEU A 24 16.66 -13.93 5.28
CA LEU A 24 17.79 -14.83 5.05
C LEU A 24 18.76 -14.83 6.24
N PRO A 25 19.50 -15.93 6.49
CA PRO A 25 20.54 -15.93 7.53
C PRO A 25 21.55 -14.79 7.38
N SER A 26 21.96 -14.50 6.15
CA SER A 26 22.85 -13.37 5.84
C SER A 26 22.24 -12.00 6.14
N GLU A 27 20.92 -11.86 6.04
CA GLU A 27 20.21 -10.64 6.41
C GLU A 27 20.19 -10.46 7.92
N PHE A 28 20.05 -11.55 8.68
CA PHE A 28 20.18 -11.50 10.14
C PHE A 28 21.57 -11.03 10.59
N ASP A 29 22.62 -11.52 9.93
CA ASP A 29 24.01 -11.08 10.21
C ASP A 29 24.19 -9.59 9.90
N LEU A 30 23.62 -9.09 8.80
CA LEU A 30 23.63 -7.67 8.44
C LEU A 30 22.89 -6.81 9.49
N ILE A 31 21.77 -7.29 10.01
CA ILE A 31 21.01 -6.61 11.07
C ILE A 31 21.85 -6.49 12.33
N VAL A 32 22.45 -7.60 12.76
CA VAL A 32 23.34 -7.62 13.95
C VAL A 32 24.53 -6.67 13.76
N GLN A 33 25.13 -6.68 12.59
CA GLN A 33 26.25 -5.79 12.27
C GLN A 33 25.82 -4.31 12.28
N GLY A 34 24.70 -3.99 11.64
CA GLY A 34 24.20 -2.62 11.54
C GLY A 34 23.75 -2.04 12.88
N LEU A 35 23.10 -2.84 13.72
CA LEU A 35 22.71 -2.43 15.07
C LEU A 35 23.88 -2.41 16.07
N GLY A 36 25.00 -3.10 15.77
CA GLY A 36 26.09 -3.33 16.70
C GLY A 36 25.72 -4.21 17.90
N ARG A 37 24.58 -4.86 17.84
CA ARG A 37 24.03 -5.75 18.85
C ARG A 37 23.00 -6.71 18.24
N GLN A 38 22.62 -7.74 18.97
CA GLN A 38 21.52 -8.61 18.58
C GLN A 38 20.17 -7.84 18.67
N PRO A 39 19.28 -7.94 17.66
CA PRO A 39 17.94 -7.37 17.74
C PRO A 39 17.10 -8.13 18.77
N ASN A 40 16.14 -7.48 19.41
CA ASN A 40 15.07 -8.17 20.11
C ASN A 40 14.00 -8.65 19.12
N PHE A 41 12.94 -9.32 19.61
CA PHE A 41 11.91 -9.90 18.73
C PHE A 41 11.12 -8.83 17.98
N THR A 42 10.71 -7.75 18.64
CA THR A 42 9.99 -6.62 18.02
C THR A 42 10.82 -5.95 16.91
N GLU A 43 12.09 -5.74 17.16
CA GLU A 43 13.03 -5.19 16.15
C GLU A 43 13.22 -6.13 14.97
N LEU A 44 13.38 -7.43 15.22
CA LEU A 44 13.52 -8.41 14.15
C LEU A 44 12.25 -8.48 13.29
N CYS A 45 11.05 -8.40 13.88
CA CYS A 45 9.79 -8.31 13.16
C CYS A 45 9.70 -7.05 12.29
N ALA A 46 10.19 -5.90 12.79
CA ALA A 46 10.28 -4.66 12.02
C ALA A 46 11.16 -4.83 10.77
N PHE A 47 12.35 -5.42 10.91
CA PHE A 47 13.21 -5.74 9.76
C PHE A 47 12.56 -6.73 8.79
N SER A 48 11.87 -7.76 9.30
CA SER A 48 11.16 -8.72 8.45
C SER A 48 10.12 -8.04 7.55
N GLY A 49 9.34 -7.11 8.08
CA GLY A 49 8.38 -6.33 7.30
C GLY A 49 9.09 -5.42 6.29
N MET A 50 9.99 -4.58 6.76
CA MET A 50 10.65 -3.55 5.95
C MET A 50 11.65 -4.10 4.92
N TRP A 51 12.30 -5.24 5.20
CA TRP A 51 13.22 -5.91 4.27
C TRP A 51 12.54 -7.01 3.44
N SER A 52 11.21 -7.12 3.49
CA SER A 52 10.46 -7.94 2.54
C SER A 52 10.64 -7.42 1.11
N GLU A 53 10.45 -8.25 0.09
CA GLU A 53 10.45 -7.77 -1.31
C GLU A 53 9.39 -6.70 -1.52
N HIS A 54 8.26 -6.82 -0.84
CA HIS A 54 7.14 -5.89 -0.95
C HIS A 54 7.52 -4.46 -0.56
N CYS A 55 8.24 -4.27 0.57
CA CYS A 55 8.63 -2.93 1.04
C CYS A 55 9.97 -2.47 0.47
N SER A 56 10.94 -3.37 0.35
CA SER A 56 12.33 -2.99 0.01
C SER A 56 12.68 -3.10 -1.47
N TYR A 57 11.87 -3.83 -2.26
CA TYR A 57 12.21 -4.15 -3.66
C TYR A 57 13.61 -4.74 -3.82
N LYS A 58 14.11 -5.45 -2.81
CA LYS A 58 15.52 -5.91 -2.71
C LYS A 58 15.99 -6.76 -3.89
N ASN A 59 15.07 -7.45 -4.57
CA ASN A 59 15.38 -8.27 -5.74
C ASN A 59 15.09 -7.56 -7.07
N SER A 60 14.25 -6.53 -7.10
CA SER A 60 13.71 -5.91 -8.32
C SER A 60 14.17 -4.45 -8.53
N ILE A 61 14.55 -3.72 -7.47
CA ILE A 61 14.85 -2.28 -7.55
C ILE A 61 15.93 -1.94 -8.58
N ARG A 62 16.92 -2.81 -8.77
CA ARG A 62 17.99 -2.61 -9.76
C ARG A 62 17.44 -2.49 -11.17
N TRP A 63 16.41 -3.30 -11.48
CA TRP A 63 15.74 -3.29 -12.77
C TRP A 63 14.73 -2.15 -12.90
N LEU A 64 13.99 -1.86 -11.84
CA LEU A 64 13.07 -0.72 -11.80
C LEU A 64 13.79 0.60 -12.07
N LYS A 65 15.04 0.75 -11.60
CA LYS A 65 15.87 1.92 -11.88
C LYS A 65 16.28 2.07 -13.35
N THR A 66 16.16 1.04 -14.19
CA THR A 66 16.43 1.12 -15.63
C THR A 66 15.26 1.64 -16.46
N LEU A 67 14.06 1.69 -15.87
CA LEU A 67 12.88 2.25 -16.52
C LEU A 67 13.03 3.78 -16.72
N PRO A 68 12.40 4.36 -17.74
CA PRO A 68 12.40 5.81 -17.91
C PRO A 68 11.86 6.52 -16.66
N ARG A 69 12.60 7.50 -16.16
CA ARG A 69 12.29 8.21 -14.91
C ARG A 69 12.14 9.72 -15.10
N GLU A 70 12.29 10.18 -16.33
CA GLU A 70 12.21 11.58 -16.69
C GLU A 70 11.10 11.77 -17.71
N GLY A 71 10.40 12.88 -17.62
CA GLY A 71 9.32 13.22 -18.52
C GLY A 71 8.92 14.68 -18.40
N LYS A 72 8.51 15.27 -19.52
CA LYS A 72 7.98 16.63 -19.55
C LYS A 72 6.64 16.65 -18.78
N GLY A 73 6.54 17.53 -17.80
CA GLY A 73 5.36 17.63 -16.93
C GLY A 73 5.40 16.77 -15.67
N LEU A 74 6.45 15.95 -15.46
CA LEU A 74 6.63 15.22 -14.20
C LEU A 74 7.00 16.20 -13.08
N LEU A 75 6.21 16.22 -12.00
CA LEU A 75 6.39 17.13 -10.87
C LEU A 75 7.06 16.47 -9.66
N ALA A 76 7.05 15.14 -9.60
CA ALA A 76 7.73 14.38 -8.56
C ALA A 76 8.66 13.34 -9.18
N GLU A 77 9.88 13.24 -8.66
CA GLU A 77 10.81 12.18 -9.05
C GLU A 77 10.25 10.80 -8.64
N PRO A 78 10.42 9.75 -9.45
CA PRO A 78 9.96 8.41 -9.12
C PRO A 78 10.52 7.90 -7.79
N GLY A 79 9.62 7.48 -6.89
CA GLY A 79 9.94 6.95 -5.57
C GLY A 79 10.24 8.01 -4.50
N LYS A 80 9.95 9.29 -4.78
CA LYS A 80 10.10 10.38 -3.79
C LYS A 80 8.81 10.71 -3.06
N GLU A 81 7.66 10.43 -3.65
CA GLU A 81 6.34 10.67 -3.07
C GLU A 81 5.48 9.40 -3.11
N ASN A 82 4.38 9.40 -2.37
CA ASN A 82 3.46 8.25 -2.28
C ASN A 82 2.83 7.89 -3.63
N ALA A 83 2.68 8.86 -4.54
CA ALA A 83 2.11 8.65 -5.88
C ALA A 83 2.88 9.44 -6.93
N GLY A 84 2.71 9.07 -8.20
CA GLY A 84 3.18 9.86 -9.34
C GLY A 84 2.42 11.19 -9.41
N LEU A 85 3.10 12.26 -9.82
CA LEU A 85 2.52 13.60 -9.90
C LEU A 85 2.89 14.25 -11.24
N VAL A 86 1.88 14.61 -12.03
CA VAL A 86 2.07 15.25 -13.33
C VAL A 86 1.29 16.57 -13.43
N ASP A 87 1.92 17.53 -14.10
CA ASP A 87 1.30 18.81 -14.43
C ASP A 87 0.19 18.61 -15.48
N ILE A 88 -1.00 19.06 -15.19
CA ILE A 88 -2.14 19.06 -16.10
C ILE A 88 -2.56 20.48 -16.52
N GLY A 89 -1.73 21.46 -16.24
CA GLY A 89 -1.96 22.87 -16.56
C GLY A 89 -2.78 23.61 -15.51
N HIS A 90 -2.90 24.91 -15.67
CA HIS A 90 -3.68 25.80 -14.80
C HIS A 90 -3.28 25.78 -13.31
N GLY A 91 -2.04 25.41 -12.98
CA GLY A 91 -1.57 25.27 -11.60
C GLY A 91 -2.11 24.01 -10.90
N LEU A 92 -2.67 23.08 -11.64
CA LEU A 92 -3.18 21.80 -11.15
C LEU A 92 -2.22 20.65 -11.48
N ALA A 93 -2.24 19.65 -10.63
CA ALA A 93 -1.54 18.38 -10.84
C ALA A 93 -2.50 17.20 -10.71
N CYS A 94 -2.23 16.16 -11.49
CA CYS A 94 -2.84 14.85 -11.30
C CYS A 94 -1.90 13.98 -10.48
N ALA A 95 -2.34 13.55 -9.31
CA ALA A 95 -1.71 12.49 -8.54
C ALA A 95 -2.32 11.14 -8.95
N PHE A 96 -1.48 10.12 -9.23
CA PHE A 96 -1.97 8.81 -9.63
C PHE A 96 -1.01 7.71 -9.18
N LYS A 97 -1.58 6.56 -8.86
CA LYS A 97 -0.83 5.35 -8.49
C LYS A 97 -1.61 4.11 -8.90
N ILE A 98 -0.89 3.08 -9.31
CA ILE A 98 -1.42 1.73 -9.49
C ILE A 98 -0.62 0.78 -8.59
N GLU A 99 -1.31 -0.10 -7.90
CA GLU A 99 -0.70 -1.06 -7.00
C GLU A 99 -1.43 -2.41 -7.05
N SER A 100 -0.71 -3.49 -6.79
CA SER A 100 -1.28 -4.84 -6.80
C SER A 100 -1.66 -5.29 -5.39
N HIS A 101 -2.81 -5.97 -5.28
CA HIS A 101 -3.28 -6.60 -4.05
C HIS A 101 -3.63 -8.08 -4.30
N ASN A 102 -2.66 -8.84 -4.80
CA ASN A 102 -2.85 -10.18 -5.38
C ASN A 102 -3.04 -11.27 -4.33
N HIS A 103 -2.06 -11.45 -3.42
CA HIS A 103 -2.06 -12.51 -2.41
C HIS A 103 -3.26 -12.44 -1.47
N PRO A 104 -3.62 -11.28 -0.90
CA PRO A 104 -4.83 -11.14 -0.10
C PRO A 104 -6.09 -11.54 -0.88
N SER A 105 -6.19 -11.12 -2.15
CA SER A 105 -7.33 -11.44 -3.02
C SER A 105 -7.39 -12.92 -3.39
N ALA A 106 -6.26 -13.62 -3.43
CA ALA A 106 -6.23 -15.07 -3.68
C ALA A 106 -6.81 -15.90 -2.52
N ILE A 107 -6.75 -15.36 -1.28
CA ILE A 107 -7.23 -16.02 -0.06
C ILE A 107 -8.64 -15.56 0.29
N GLU A 108 -8.88 -14.27 0.29
CA GLU A 108 -10.17 -13.63 0.58
C GLU A 108 -10.46 -12.56 -0.48
N PRO A 109 -11.05 -12.94 -1.62
CA PRO A 109 -11.12 -12.08 -2.79
C PRO A 109 -11.93 -10.80 -2.58
N TYR A 110 -12.95 -10.83 -1.71
CA TYR A 110 -13.74 -9.65 -1.41
C TYR A 110 -12.93 -8.62 -0.60
N GLN A 111 -12.42 -9.00 0.55
CA GLN A 111 -11.66 -8.09 1.41
C GLN A 111 -10.30 -7.73 0.80
N GLY A 112 -9.62 -8.69 0.16
CA GLY A 112 -8.35 -8.42 -0.50
C GLY A 112 -8.47 -7.37 -1.61
N ALA A 113 -9.52 -7.43 -2.42
CA ALA A 113 -9.76 -6.43 -3.46
C ALA A 113 -10.28 -5.09 -2.90
N ALA A 114 -11.16 -5.12 -1.90
CA ALA A 114 -11.67 -3.94 -1.23
C ALA A 114 -10.55 -3.11 -0.59
N THR A 115 -9.66 -3.75 0.15
CA THR A 115 -8.52 -3.08 0.80
C THR A 115 -7.47 -2.59 -0.20
N GLY A 116 -7.35 -3.24 -1.35
CA GLY A 116 -6.54 -2.72 -2.46
C GLY A 116 -7.06 -1.38 -3.00
N VAL A 117 -8.40 -1.24 -3.12
CA VAL A 117 -9.04 0.03 -3.49
C VAL A 117 -8.84 1.09 -2.40
N GLY A 118 -8.99 0.72 -1.13
CA GLY A 118 -8.75 1.63 0.00
C GLY A 118 -7.32 2.15 0.01
N GLY A 119 -6.33 1.26 0.01
CA GLY A 119 -4.91 1.63 0.05
C GLY A 119 -4.52 2.58 -1.06
N ILE A 120 -4.95 2.30 -2.30
CA ILE A 120 -4.57 3.15 -3.44
C ILE A 120 -5.20 4.55 -3.36
N ASN A 121 -6.39 4.70 -2.80
CA ASN A 121 -7.01 6.01 -2.58
C ASN A 121 -6.29 6.79 -1.48
N ARG A 122 -5.86 6.12 -0.38
CA ARG A 122 -5.10 6.76 0.69
C ARG A 122 -3.81 7.39 0.18
N ASP A 123 -3.05 6.71 -0.66
CA ASP A 123 -1.86 7.27 -1.29
C ASP A 123 -2.14 8.58 -2.04
N ILE A 124 -3.30 8.68 -2.69
CA ILE A 124 -3.68 9.87 -3.44
C ILE A 124 -4.03 11.03 -2.50
N PHE A 125 -4.89 10.79 -1.50
CA PHE A 125 -5.32 11.91 -0.66
C PHE A 125 -4.32 12.28 0.47
N THR A 126 -3.34 11.41 0.80
CA THR A 126 -2.20 11.84 1.63
C THR A 126 -1.38 12.95 0.97
N MET A 127 -1.34 12.98 -0.36
CA MET A 127 -0.69 14.05 -1.12
C MET A 127 -1.54 15.31 -1.26
N GLY A 128 -2.71 15.39 -0.64
CA GLY A 128 -3.64 16.51 -0.78
C GLY A 128 -4.51 16.44 -2.03
N ALA A 129 -4.37 15.41 -2.84
CA ALA A 129 -5.18 15.23 -4.04
C ALA A 129 -6.54 14.59 -3.71
N ARG A 130 -7.62 15.17 -4.22
CA ARG A 130 -8.95 14.55 -4.13
C ARG A 130 -9.07 13.46 -5.18
N PRO A 131 -9.26 12.18 -4.82
CA PRO A 131 -9.54 11.10 -5.77
C PRO A 131 -10.80 11.43 -6.59
N ILE A 132 -10.71 11.26 -7.91
CA ILE A 132 -11.79 11.53 -8.84
C ILE A 132 -12.12 10.37 -9.75
N ALA A 133 -11.20 9.40 -9.88
CA ALA A 133 -11.39 8.26 -10.76
C ALA A 133 -10.62 7.04 -10.23
N GLN A 134 -11.27 5.88 -10.31
CA GLN A 134 -10.66 4.58 -10.06
C GLN A 134 -10.62 3.78 -11.35
N LEU A 135 -9.59 2.96 -11.49
CA LEU A 135 -9.40 2.02 -12.58
C LEU A 135 -8.89 0.70 -12.01
N ASN A 136 -8.99 -0.36 -12.80
CA ASN A 136 -8.41 -1.64 -12.39
C ASN A 136 -7.85 -2.43 -13.59
N ALA A 137 -6.91 -3.35 -13.29
CA ALA A 137 -6.45 -4.34 -14.25
C ALA A 137 -6.45 -5.71 -13.56
N LEU A 138 -7.33 -6.58 -14.02
CA LEU A 138 -7.64 -7.85 -13.39
C LEU A 138 -7.23 -9.01 -14.29
N PHE A 139 -6.54 -10.00 -13.71
CA PHE A 139 -6.11 -11.19 -14.44
C PHE A 139 -6.48 -12.43 -13.62
N PHE A 140 -7.22 -13.34 -14.23
CA PHE A 140 -7.74 -14.55 -13.59
C PHE A 140 -7.40 -15.79 -14.40
N GLY A 141 -7.55 -16.96 -13.79
CA GLY A 141 -7.45 -18.27 -14.44
C GLY A 141 -8.54 -18.52 -15.48
N ASP A 142 -8.72 -19.79 -15.88
CA ASP A 142 -9.79 -20.18 -16.81
C ASP A 142 -11.17 -19.91 -16.16
N PRO A 143 -12.06 -19.14 -16.81
CA PRO A 143 -13.40 -18.86 -16.28
C PRO A 143 -14.33 -20.07 -16.19
N ALA A 144 -13.98 -21.22 -16.79
CA ALA A 144 -14.70 -22.46 -16.60
C ALA A 144 -14.46 -23.10 -15.22
N GLU A 145 -13.35 -22.76 -14.57
CA GLU A 145 -12.96 -23.31 -13.28
C GLU A 145 -13.72 -22.65 -12.12
N SER A 146 -14.22 -23.45 -11.18
CA SER A 146 -15.00 -22.98 -10.03
C SER A 146 -14.22 -22.00 -9.14
N ARG A 147 -12.90 -22.21 -8.98
CA ARG A 147 -12.03 -21.30 -8.24
C ARG A 147 -11.95 -19.93 -8.91
N THR A 148 -11.76 -19.91 -10.22
CA THR A 148 -11.73 -18.65 -10.99
C THR A 148 -13.06 -17.88 -10.84
N GLN A 149 -14.20 -18.58 -10.94
CA GLN A 149 -15.51 -17.95 -10.77
C GLN A 149 -15.69 -17.33 -9.38
N TRP A 150 -15.23 -18.04 -8.34
CA TRP A 150 -15.24 -17.54 -6.97
C TRP A 150 -14.36 -16.30 -6.80
N LEU A 151 -13.13 -16.34 -7.34
CA LEU A 151 -12.20 -15.19 -7.32
C LEU A 151 -12.80 -13.99 -8.04
N VAL A 152 -13.28 -14.15 -9.27
CA VAL A 152 -13.88 -13.06 -10.06
C VAL A 152 -15.05 -12.43 -9.31
N LYS A 153 -15.97 -13.27 -8.77
CA LYS A 153 -17.14 -12.79 -8.03
C LYS A 153 -16.73 -11.97 -6.80
N GLY A 154 -15.80 -12.46 -6.00
CA GLY A 154 -15.35 -11.79 -4.78
C GLY A 154 -14.59 -10.50 -5.09
N VAL A 155 -13.60 -10.55 -5.99
CA VAL A 155 -12.78 -9.40 -6.38
C VAL A 155 -13.65 -8.27 -6.95
N VAL A 156 -14.49 -8.58 -7.93
CA VAL A 156 -15.33 -7.56 -8.58
C VAL A 156 -16.31 -6.93 -7.59
N LYS A 157 -16.89 -7.74 -6.70
CA LYS A 157 -17.77 -7.24 -5.64
C LYS A 157 -17.02 -6.36 -4.65
N GLY A 158 -15.80 -6.76 -4.22
CA GLY A 158 -14.97 -5.99 -3.29
C GLY A 158 -14.59 -4.62 -3.85
N ILE A 159 -14.16 -4.57 -5.11
CA ILE A 159 -13.87 -3.31 -5.81
C ILE A 159 -15.13 -2.43 -5.91
N GLY A 160 -16.25 -3.02 -6.34
CA GLY A 160 -17.50 -2.28 -6.52
C GLY A 160 -18.04 -1.72 -5.21
N ASP A 161 -18.20 -2.55 -4.19
CA ASP A 161 -18.76 -2.14 -2.91
C ASP A 161 -17.88 -1.05 -2.24
N TYR A 162 -16.55 -1.21 -2.27
CA TYR A 162 -15.67 -0.22 -1.67
C TYR A 162 -15.70 1.11 -2.41
N GLY A 163 -15.50 1.09 -3.73
CA GLY A 163 -15.50 2.30 -4.55
C GLY A 163 -16.83 3.05 -4.51
N ASN A 164 -17.95 2.31 -4.60
CA ASN A 164 -19.28 2.88 -4.56
C ASN A 164 -19.59 3.54 -3.20
N ALA A 165 -19.24 2.89 -2.09
CA ALA A 165 -19.47 3.44 -0.75
C ALA A 165 -18.49 4.57 -0.39
N PHE A 166 -17.22 4.49 -0.83
CA PHE A 166 -16.24 5.55 -0.69
C PHE A 166 -16.61 6.80 -1.52
N GLY A 167 -17.33 6.62 -2.62
CA GLY A 167 -17.87 7.70 -3.44
C GLY A 167 -16.90 8.21 -4.51
N VAL A 168 -16.07 7.33 -5.08
CA VAL A 168 -15.20 7.62 -6.22
C VAL A 168 -15.52 6.65 -7.36
N PRO A 169 -15.87 7.15 -8.58
CA PRO A 169 -16.32 6.31 -9.66
C PRO A 169 -15.20 5.43 -10.22
N THR A 170 -15.53 4.16 -10.52
CA THR A 170 -14.65 3.27 -11.28
C THR A 170 -14.96 3.43 -12.77
N VAL A 171 -14.12 4.21 -13.46
CA VAL A 171 -14.42 4.73 -14.80
C VAL A 171 -13.86 3.87 -15.93
N ALA A 172 -12.85 3.05 -15.67
CA ALA A 172 -12.21 2.20 -16.66
C ALA A 172 -11.56 0.98 -16.01
N GLY A 173 -11.18 0.01 -16.84
CA GLY A 173 -10.46 -1.17 -16.40
C GLY A 173 -10.38 -2.22 -17.50
N GLN A 174 -9.65 -3.28 -17.22
CA GLN A 174 -9.53 -4.42 -18.11
C GLN A 174 -9.54 -5.72 -17.32
N THR A 175 -10.06 -6.76 -17.93
CA THR A 175 -10.08 -8.11 -17.32
C THR A 175 -9.66 -9.14 -18.34
N PHE A 176 -8.62 -9.92 -17.99
CA PHE A 176 -8.08 -10.98 -18.80
C PHE A 176 -8.14 -12.33 -18.09
N PHE A 177 -8.24 -13.40 -18.89
CA PHE A 177 -8.26 -14.76 -18.44
C PHE A 177 -7.11 -15.54 -19.08
N HIS A 178 -6.28 -16.19 -18.26
CA HIS A 178 -5.22 -17.06 -18.70
C HIS A 178 -4.88 -18.06 -17.60
N SER A 179 -4.60 -19.31 -17.96
CA SER A 179 -4.37 -20.40 -16.99
C SER A 179 -3.22 -20.16 -16.01
N SER A 180 -2.24 -19.30 -16.35
CA SER A 180 -1.15 -18.95 -15.42
C SER A 180 -1.62 -18.22 -14.17
N PHE A 181 -2.81 -17.60 -14.18
CA PHE A 181 -3.38 -16.88 -13.03
C PHE A 181 -4.38 -17.70 -12.20
N HIS A 182 -4.40 -19.04 -12.39
CA HIS A 182 -5.35 -19.90 -11.71
C HIS A 182 -5.21 -19.89 -10.18
N GLN A 183 -3.98 -19.92 -9.67
CA GLN A 183 -3.70 -19.95 -8.23
C GLN A 183 -3.66 -18.55 -7.61
N ASN A 184 -3.01 -17.63 -8.29
CA ASN A 184 -2.78 -16.26 -7.82
C ASN A 184 -3.24 -15.27 -8.88
N PRO A 185 -4.43 -14.67 -8.72
CA PRO A 185 -4.92 -13.65 -9.64
C PRO A 185 -4.05 -12.40 -9.54
N LEU A 186 -4.04 -11.57 -10.58
CA LEU A 186 -3.52 -10.21 -10.45
C LEU A 186 -4.72 -9.26 -10.26
N VAL A 187 -4.69 -8.55 -9.16
CA VAL A 187 -5.70 -7.55 -8.80
C VAL A 187 -4.97 -6.22 -8.63
N ASN A 188 -4.98 -5.40 -9.68
CA ASN A 188 -4.32 -4.11 -9.67
C ASN A 188 -5.39 -3.02 -9.55
N ALA A 189 -5.31 -2.25 -8.48
CA ALA A 189 -6.14 -1.08 -8.25
C ALA A 189 -5.36 0.19 -8.61
N MET A 190 -6.01 1.11 -9.30
CA MET A 190 -5.46 2.42 -9.65
C MET A 190 -6.43 3.50 -9.20
N SER A 191 -5.87 4.59 -8.67
CA SER A 191 -6.61 5.80 -8.39
C SER A 191 -5.91 7.01 -8.99
N ALA A 192 -6.70 8.00 -9.39
CA ALA A 192 -6.23 9.29 -9.84
C ALA A 192 -7.00 10.41 -9.12
N GLY A 193 -6.27 11.45 -8.71
CA GLY A 193 -6.85 12.60 -8.01
C GLY A 193 -6.25 13.92 -8.48
N ILE A 194 -6.91 15.01 -8.14
CA ILE A 194 -6.50 16.35 -8.54
C ILE A 194 -6.11 17.15 -7.29
N VAL A 195 -5.01 17.89 -7.43
CA VAL A 195 -4.50 18.79 -6.39
C VAL A 195 -3.96 20.10 -7.01
N ALA A 196 -4.09 21.20 -6.34
CA ALA A 196 -3.36 22.42 -6.69
C ALA A 196 -1.86 22.22 -6.39
N GLN A 197 -0.97 22.61 -7.31
CA GLN A 197 0.46 22.33 -7.21
C GLN A 197 1.10 22.91 -5.94
N ASP A 198 0.58 24.03 -5.43
CA ASP A 198 1.02 24.66 -4.19
C ASP A 198 0.44 24.05 -2.90
N LYS A 199 -0.46 23.04 -3.03
CA LYS A 199 -1.10 22.31 -1.93
C LYS A 199 -0.63 20.86 -1.81
N VAL A 200 0.34 20.45 -2.63
CA VAL A 200 0.87 19.06 -2.56
C VAL A 200 1.51 18.83 -1.20
N MET A 201 1.04 17.78 -0.52
CA MET A 201 1.57 17.33 0.77
C MET A 201 2.58 16.20 0.55
N SER A 202 3.66 16.22 1.32
CA SER A 202 4.73 15.22 1.27
C SER A 202 4.66 14.30 2.48
N ALA A 203 5.07 13.05 2.30
CA ALA A 203 5.25 12.10 3.40
C ALA A 203 6.61 12.32 4.05
N ILE A 204 6.73 13.33 4.90
CA ILE A 204 8.00 13.77 5.49
C ILE A 204 7.84 14.09 6.98
N ALA A 205 8.90 13.83 7.77
CA ALA A 205 8.98 14.24 9.16
C ALA A 205 10.21 15.10 9.39
N TYR A 206 10.02 16.30 9.86
CA TYR A 206 11.10 17.21 10.26
C TYR A 206 10.68 18.15 11.38
N GLY A 207 11.64 18.83 11.97
CA GLY A 207 11.42 19.79 13.05
C GLY A 207 11.25 19.09 14.40
N PRO A 208 12.35 18.90 15.16
CA PRO A 208 12.29 18.26 16.48
C PRO A 208 11.28 18.89 17.41
N GLY A 209 10.46 18.05 18.07
CA GLY A 209 9.36 18.46 18.94
C GLY A 209 8.04 18.70 18.22
N ASN A 210 7.97 18.47 16.91
CA ASN A 210 6.69 18.40 16.20
C ASN A 210 5.91 17.15 16.61
N PRO A 211 4.60 17.25 16.91
CA PRO A 211 3.80 16.13 17.37
C PRO A 211 3.51 15.13 16.26
N VAL A 212 3.48 13.85 16.62
CA VAL A 212 3.13 12.73 15.74
C VAL A 212 1.82 12.11 16.19
N PHE A 213 0.84 12.08 15.28
CA PHE A 213 -0.48 11.52 15.52
C PHE A 213 -0.71 10.26 14.68
N ILE A 214 -1.46 9.32 15.23
CA ILE A 214 -2.18 8.30 14.48
C ILE A 214 -3.65 8.72 14.39
N VAL A 215 -4.20 8.71 13.17
CA VAL A 215 -5.57 9.17 12.92
C VAL A 215 -6.35 8.13 12.12
N GLY A 216 -7.68 8.15 12.23
CA GLY A 216 -8.58 7.25 11.50
C GLY A 216 -9.11 6.10 12.36
N SER A 217 -9.17 4.90 11.81
CA SER A 217 -9.70 3.71 12.48
C SER A 217 -8.83 3.22 13.64
N ALA A 218 -9.43 2.50 14.58
CA ALA A 218 -8.70 1.86 15.65
C ALA A 218 -7.91 0.64 15.13
N THR A 219 -6.74 0.40 15.72
CA THR A 219 -5.82 -0.66 15.35
C THR A 219 -6.30 -2.03 15.84
N GLY A 220 -6.29 -3.03 14.98
CA GLY A 220 -6.52 -4.43 15.28
C GLY A 220 -5.32 -5.31 14.94
N LYS A 221 -5.48 -6.62 15.02
CA LYS A 221 -4.45 -7.60 14.65
C LYS A 221 -4.52 -7.97 13.16
N ASP A 222 -4.86 -7.01 12.30
CA ASP A 222 -5.01 -7.23 10.87
C ASP A 222 -3.66 -7.13 10.15
N GLY A 223 -3.42 -7.96 9.18
CA GLY A 223 -2.27 -7.88 8.28
C GLY A 223 -0.91 -8.05 8.94
N ILE A 224 -0.82 -8.49 10.20
CA ILE A 224 0.46 -8.72 10.87
C ILE A 224 1.27 -9.74 10.06
N HIS A 225 2.48 -9.34 9.62
CA HIS A 225 3.30 -10.04 8.63
C HIS A 225 2.74 -10.08 7.20
N GLY A 226 1.78 -9.22 6.85
CA GLY A 226 1.19 -9.12 5.50
C GLY A 226 2.23 -8.83 4.43
N ALA A 227 3.14 -7.91 4.66
CA ALA A 227 4.24 -7.59 3.74
C ALA A 227 5.17 -8.79 3.47
N SER A 228 5.49 -9.59 4.48
CA SER A 228 6.27 -10.82 4.32
C SER A 228 5.47 -11.89 3.59
N PHE A 229 4.18 -12.02 3.87
CA PHE A 229 3.26 -12.91 3.17
C PHE A 229 3.11 -12.55 1.69
N ALA A 230 2.97 -11.28 1.36
CA ALA A 230 2.88 -10.80 -0.03
C ALA A 230 4.16 -11.09 -0.84
N SER A 231 5.29 -11.34 -0.17
CA SER A 231 6.57 -11.69 -0.79
C SER A 231 6.82 -13.21 -0.88
N ALA A 232 5.93 -14.05 -0.34
CA ALA A 232 6.08 -15.50 -0.32
C ALA A 232 5.44 -16.17 -1.55
N GLU A 233 5.88 -17.39 -1.88
CA GLU A 233 5.21 -18.20 -2.89
C GLU A 233 3.87 -18.74 -2.37
N MET A 234 2.84 -18.69 -3.21
CA MET A 234 1.52 -19.27 -2.90
C MET A 234 1.57 -20.79 -2.87
N SER A 235 1.09 -21.38 -1.80
CA SER A 235 1.01 -22.84 -1.61
C SER A 235 -0.39 -23.28 -1.22
N GLY A 236 -0.65 -24.58 -1.22
CA GLY A 236 -1.92 -25.14 -0.76
C GLY A 236 -2.23 -24.86 0.72
N GLU A 237 -1.25 -24.44 1.52
CA GLU A 237 -1.38 -24.06 2.92
C GLU A 237 -1.64 -22.56 3.11
N SER A 238 -1.64 -21.77 2.05
CA SER A 238 -1.81 -20.31 2.13
C SER A 238 -3.15 -19.87 2.74
N SER A 239 -4.17 -20.73 2.73
CA SER A 239 -5.44 -20.50 3.43
C SER A 239 -5.30 -20.36 4.95
N LYS A 240 -4.21 -20.87 5.53
CA LYS A 240 -3.89 -20.68 6.96
C LYS A 240 -3.43 -19.25 7.28
N GLN A 241 -3.20 -18.43 6.25
CA GLN A 241 -2.76 -17.03 6.35
C GLN A 241 -3.92 -16.03 6.43
N LEU A 242 -5.16 -16.48 6.64
CA LEU A 242 -6.33 -15.60 6.81
C LEU A 242 -6.11 -14.41 7.77
N PRO A 243 -5.40 -14.56 8.90
CA PRO A 243 -5.10 -13.44 9.78
C PRO A 243 -4.24 -12.33 9.14
N SER A 244 -3.56 -12.63 8.03
CA SER A 244 -2.79 -11.65 7.26
C SER A 244 -3.65 -10.83 6.29
N VAL A 245 -4.94 -11.12 6.17
CA VAL A 245 -5.87 -10.36 5.33
C VAL A 245 -6.47 -9.23 6.14
N GLN A 246 -6.44 -8.04 5.57
CA GLN A 246 -7.00 -6.83 6.15
C GLN A 246 -8.52 -6.76 5.90
N VAL A 247 -9.22 -5.96 6.69
CA VAL A 247 -10.66 -5.68 6.52
C VAL A 247 -10.81 -4.19 6.24
N GLY A 248 -11.48 -3.85 5.14
CA GLY A 248 -11.70 -2.46 4.73
C GLY A 248 -13.07 -1.92 5.15
N ASP A 249 -13.10 -0.65 5.53
CA ASP A 249 -14.30 0.12 5.84
C ASP A 249 -14.35 1.40 4.98
N PRO A 250 -15.03 1.38 3.83
CA PRO A 250 -15.08 2.52 2.91
C PRO A 250 -15.76 3.76 3.51
N PHE A 251 -16.65 3.58 4.50
CA PHE A 251 -17.26 4.71 5.19
C PHE A 251 -16.25 5.44 6.07
N GLN A 252 -15.48 4.72 6.87
CA GLN A 252 -14.40 5.31 7.67
C GLN A 252 -13.35 5.97 6.78
N GLU A 253 -13.02 5.35 5.64
CA GLU A 253 -12.08 5.95 4.70
C GLU A 253 -12.60 7.23 4.07
N LYS A 254 -13.91 7.30 3.79
CA LYS A 254 -14.53 8.54 3.30
C LYS A 254 -14.41 9.67 4.31
N LEU A 255 -14.66 9.41 5.58
CA LEU A 255 -14.47 10.40 6.65
C LEU A 255 -13.00 10.82 6.76
N LEU A 256 -12.08 9.85 6.67
CA LEU A 256 -10.64 10.09 6.73
C LEU A 256 -10.16 10.96 5.56
N LEU A 257 -10.68 10.74 4.34
CA LEU A 257 -10.42 11.58 3.17
C LEU A 257 -10.79 13.04 3.45
N GLU A 258 -12.02 13.29 3.92
CA GLU A 258 -12.49 14.66 4.13
C GLU A 258 -11.72 15.34 5.27
N ALA A 259 -11.47 14.65 6.38
CA ALA A 259 -10.68 15.17 7.50
C ALA A 259 -9.23 15.49 7.06
N THR A 260 -8.62 14.64 6.23
CA THR A 260 -7.25 14.84 5.75
C THR A 260 -7.14 16.05 4.83
N LEU A 261 -8.08 16.20 3.89
CA LEU A 261 -8.07 17.36 2.98
C LEU A 261 -8.34 18.68 3.77
N GLU A 262 -9.23 18.64 4.76
CA GLU A 262 -9.46 19.77 5.68
C GLU A 262 -8.21 20.14 6.48
N LEU A 263 -7.49 19.13 7.00
CA LEU A 263 -6.23 19.31 7.73
C LEU A 263 -5.15 20.00 6.87
N ILE A 264 -5.01 19.52 5.62
CA ILE A 264 -4.04 20.08 4.66
C ILE A 264 -4.40 21.52 4.32
N GLU A 265 -5.68 21.78 4.01
CA GLU A 265 -6.15 23.14 3.68
C GLU A 265 -5.96 24.11 4.84
N ALA A 266 -6.19 23.66 6.08
CA ALA A 266 -5.95 24.45 7.29
C ALA A 266 -4.44 24.70 7.57
N GLY A 267 -3.55 23.96 6.90
CA GLY A 267 -2.11 24.14 7.00
C GLY A 267 -1.52 23.73 8.35
N HIS A 268 -2.13 22.78 9.06
CA HIS A 268 -1.69 22.32 10.38
C HIS A 268 -0.73 21.12 10.33
N ALA A 269 -0.66 20.42 9.20
CA ALA A 269 0.27 19.32 8.98
C ALA A 269 1.63 19.78 8.43
N ILE A 270 2.67 19.01 8.72
CA ILE A 270 4.01 19.07 8.11
C ILE A 270 4.15 17.96 7.07
N GLY A 271 3.70 16.77 7.39
CA GLY A 271 3.71 15.64 6.51
C GLY A 271 2.68 14.60 6.92
N ILE A 272 2.24 13.82 5.95
CA ILE A 272 1.21 12.79 6.13
C ILE A 272 1.64 11.56 5.34
N GLN A 273 1.50 10.38 5.95
CA GLN A 273 1.74 9.07 5.34
C GLN A 273 0.56 8.16 5.65
N ASP A 274 0.11 7.39 4.66
CA ASP A 274 -0.81 6.30 4.94
C ASP A 274 -0.13 5.14 5.69
N MET A 275 -0.91 4.26 6.27
CA MET A 275 -0.44 3.06 6.93
C MET A 275 -0.90 1.84 6.15
N GLY A 276 -0.16 1.51 5.11
CA GLY A 276 -0.31 0.30 4.33
C GLY A 276 0.52 -0.85 4.90
N ALA A 277 1.32 -1.47 4.03
CA ALA A 277 2.22 -2.58 4.38
C ALA A 277 3.14 -2.22 5.55
N ALA A 278 3.35 -3.18 6.44
CA ALA A 278 4.14 -3.07 7.67
C ALA A 278 3.70 -1.97 8.67
N GLY A 279 2.56 -1.31 8.46
CA GLY A 279 1.90 -0.46 9.45
C GLY A 279 2.72 0.73 9.96
N ILE A 280 2.81 0.89 11.29
CA ILE A 280 3.48 2.03 11.94
C ILE A 280 4.98 2.08 11.62
N ILE A 281 5.64 0.93 11.51
CA ILE A 281 7.10 0.93 11.25
C ILE A 281 7.42 1.48 9.86
N CYS A 282 6.60 1.18 8.85
CA CYS A 282 6.79 1.68 7.50
C CYS A 282 6.65 3.21 7.46
N SER A 283 5.50 3.72 7.91
CA SER A 283 5.21 5.15 7.89
C SER A 283 6.23 5.97 8.71
N THR A 284 6.61 5.49 9.90
CA THR A 284 7.62 6.19 10.72
C THR A 284 9.02 6.17 10.10
N ALA A 285 9.43 5.04 9.51
CA ALA A 285 10.75 4.90 8.90
C ALA A 285 10.89 5.76 7.64
N GLU A 286 9.92 5.70 6.73
CA GLU A 286 9.96 6.44 5.47
C GLU A 286 9.89 7.96 5.68
N MET A 287 8.96 8.43 6.53
CA MET A 287 8.85 9.85 6.83
C MET A 287 10.10 10.40 7.54
N SER A 288 10.69 9.62 8.44
CA SER A 288 11.89 10.02 9.19
C SER A 288 13.11 10.07 8.29
N GLU A 289 13.33 9.06 7.46
CA GLU A 289 14.47 9.04 6.53
C GLU A 289 14.39 10.20 5.54
N LYS A 290 13.21 10.43 4.93
CA LYS A 290 12.99 11.53 4.00
C LYS A 290 13.22 12.90 4.66
N GLY A 291 12.89 13.05 5.93
CA GLY A 291 13.08 14.28 6.72
C GLY A 291 14.43 14.39 7.39
N SER A 292 15.30 13.40 7.25
CA SER A 292 16.60 13.32 7.98
C SER A 292 16.40 13.53 9.48
N SER A 293 15.43 12.85 10.07
CA SER A 293 15.02 12.94 11.46
C SER A 293 14.71 11.55 12.02
N GLY A 294 14.33 11.48 13.28
CA GLY A 294 13.76 10.28 13.89
C GLY A 294 12.45 10.59 14.58
N MET A 295 11.91 9.57 15.23
CA MET A 295 10.67 9.71 16.00
C MET A 295 10.78 8.96 17.33
N ARG A 296 10.11 9.51 18.34
CA ARG A 296 9.83 8.83 19.60
C ARG A 296 8.33 8.52 19.64
N ILE A 297 7.98 7.24 19.64
CA ILE A 297 6.60 6.77 19.53
C ILE A 297 6.22 5.96 20.77
N HIS A 298 5.04 6.20 21.30
CA HIS A 298 4.43 5.49 22.41
C HIS A 298 3.33 4.57 21.89
N LEU A 299 3.62 3.29 21.73
CA LEU A 299 2.70 2.29 21.16
C LEU A 299 1.47 2.04 22.06
N ASP A 300 1.60 2.22 23.37
CA ASP A 300 0.51 2.11 24.33
C ASP A 300 -0.57 3.21 24.18
N LYS A 301 -0.25 4.29 23.44
CA LYS A 301 -1.20 5.36 23.10
C LYS A 301 -1.96 5.14 21.81
N VAL A 302 -1.63 4.12 21.05
CA VAL A 302 -2.30 3.79 19.78
C VAL A 302 -3.72 3.29 20.08
N PRO A 303 -4.78 3.90 19.50
CA PRO A 303 -6.15 3.41 19.67
C PRO A 303 -6.30 1.99 19.14
N THR A 304 -6.85 1.08 19.94
CA THR A 304 -7.01 -0.34 19.57
C THR A 304 -8.46 -0.79 19.62
N ARG A 305 -8.84 -1.72 18.72
CA ARG A 305 -10.17 -2.36 18.71
C ARG A 305 -10.34 -3.44 19.77
N GLY A 306 -9.25 -3.94 20.30
CA GLY A 306 -9.24 -5.00 21.33
C GLY A 306 -8.05 -4.86 22.26
N GLY A 307 -8.21 -5.35 23.51
CA GLY A 307 -7.14 -5.32 24.51
C GLY A 307 -6.01 -6.32 24.19
N ASN A 308 -4.87 -6.11 24.88
CA ASN A 308 -3.73 -7.04 24.90
C ASN A 308 -2.99 -7.27 23.56
N MET A 309 -2.79 -6.21 22.78
CA MET A 309 -1.83 -6.26 21.66
C MET A 309 -0.39 -6.15 22.20
N GLN A 310 0.49 -7.00 21.67
CA GLN A 310 1.92 -6.94 21.96
C GLN A 310 2.58 -5.79 21.18
N PRO A 311 3.75 -5.29 21.63
CA PRO A 311 4.43 -4.19 20.93
C PRO A 311 4.66 -4.45 19.44
N TYR A 312 5.11 -5.64 19.05
CA TYR A 312 5.32 -5.99 17.64
C TYR A 312 4.01 -6.06 16.83
N GLU A 313 2.90 -6.47 17.48
CA GLU A 313 1.58 -6.50 16.83
C GLU A 313 1.06 -5.10 16.52
N LEU A 314 1.26 -4.14 17.45
CA LEU A 314 0.92 -2.73 17.23
C LEU A 314 1.77 -2.11 16.13
N LEU A 315 3.06 -2.40 16.15
CA LEU A 315 4.04 -1.84 15.23
C LEU A 315 3.80 -2.28 13.79
N LEU A 316 3.43 -3.57 13.59
CA LEU A 316 3.29 -4.21 12.27
C LEU A 316 1.84 -4.34 11.80
N SER A 317 0.86 -3.99 12.60
CA SER A 317 -0.54 -4.06 12.19
C SER A 317 -0.77 -3.22 10.94
N GLU A 318 -1.43 -3.83 9.94
CA GLU A 318 -1.83 -3.20 8.68
C GLU A 318 -3.34 -2.90 8.67
N SER A 319 -3.96 -2.65 9.84
CA SER A 319 -5.35 -2.21 9.91
C SER A 319 -5.56 -1.01 9.01
N GLN A 320 -6.61 -1.09 8.20
CA GLN A 320 -6.91 -0.12 7.16
C GLN A 320 -7.44 1.21 7.74
N GLU A 321 -7.61 2.20 6.89
CA GLU A 321 -8.19 3.52 7.18
C GLU A 321 -7.46 4.26 8.32
N ARG A 322 -6.11 4.16 8.33
CA ARG A 322 -5.26 4.85 9.29
C ARG A 322 -4.18 5.65 8.57
N MET A 323 -3.76 6.74 9.19
CA MET A 323 -2.65 7.57 8.69
C MET A 323 -1.78 8.04 9.84
N LEU A 324 -0.49 8.26 9.54
CA LEU A 324 0.45 8.96 10.39
C LEU A 324 0.52 10.43 9.98
N VAL A 325 0.33 11.32 10.93
CA VAL A 325 0.36 12.77 10.71
C VAL A 325 1.45 13.39 11.57
N VAL A 326 2.39 14.07 10.95
CA VAL A 326 3.31 14.97 11.64
C VAL A 326 2.69 16.36 11.62
N GLY A 327 2.25 16.83 12.79
CA GLY A 327 1.61 18.13 12.97
C GLY A 327 2.62 19.24 13.24
N LYS A 328 2.20 20.48 13.07
CA LYS A 328 2.97 21.64 13.52
C LYS A 328 2.82 21.78 15.03
N LYS A 329 3.94 21.96 15.72
CA LYS A 329 3.97 22.22 17.17
C LYS A 329 3.12 23.42 17.55
N GLY A 330 2.25 23.23 18.54
CA GLY A 330 1.29 24.24 18.99
C GLY A 330 -0.05 24.23 18.25
N HIS A 331 -0.24 23.30 17.28
CA HIS A 331 -1.49 23.12 16.54
C HIS A 331 -2.24 21.84 16.94
N GLU A 332 -1.85 21.19 18.05
CA GLU A 332 -2.37 19.91 18.49
C GLU A 332 -3.90 19.95 18.68
N ALA A 333 -4.41 21.02 19.29
CA ALA A 333 -5.85 21.18 19.53
C ALA A 333 -6.65 21.34 18.23
N GLN A 334 -6.12 22.09 17.26
CA GLN A 334 -6.76 22.26 15.96
C GLN A 334 -6.80 20.96 15.16
N ILE A 335 -5.69 20.18 15.18
CA ILE A 335 -5.62 18.88 14.54
C ILE A 335 -6.67 17.94 15.15
N HIS A 336 -6.71 17.87 16.49
CA HIS A 336 -7.68 17.04 17.20
C HIS A 336 -9.12 17.43 16.85
N SER A 337 -9.44 18.73 16.83
CA SER A 337 -10.78 19.23 16.54
C SER A 337 -11.26 18.89 15.12
N ILE A 338 -10.35 18.85 14.13
CA ILE A 338 -10.70 18.43 12.76
C ILE A 338 -11.14 16.96 12.75
N PHE A 339 -10.33 16.04 13.32
CA PHE A 339 -10.68 14.62 13.33
C PHE A 339 -11.89 14.30 14.20
N GLU A 340 -12.06 14.98 15.33
CA GLU A 340 -13.25 14.87 16.19
C GLU A 340 -14.53 15.28 15.44
N LYS A 341 -14.50 16.37 14.67
CA LYS A 341 -15.60 16.80 13.79
C LYS A 341 -16.06 15.69 12.84
N TRP A 342 -15.12 14.87 12.36
CA TRP A 342 -15.38 13.77 11.43
C TRP A 342 -15.57 12.40 12.12
N ASP A 343 -15.74 12.39 13.45
CA ASP A 343 -15.93 11.17 14.28
C ASP A 343 -14.80 10.13 14.08
N LEU A 344 -13.56 10.62 13.99
CA LEU A 344 -12.37 9.80 13.81
C LEU A 344 -11.45 9.84 15.03
N ASN A 345 -10.74 8.73 15.28
CA ASN A 345 -9.67 8.76 16.27
C ASN A 345 -8.57 9.74 15.85
N CYS A 346 -8.03 10.45 16.83
CA CYS A 346 -6.85 11.30 16.69
C CYS A 346 -6.02 11.19 17.96
N ALA A 347 -5.01 10.35 17.96
CA ALA A 347 -4.18 10.10 19.13
C ALA A 347 -2.78 10.66 18.93
N LEU A 348 -2.34 11.51 19.86
CA LEU A 348 -0.96 11.97 19.95
C LEU A 348 -0.10 10.83 20.48
N ILE A 349 0.65 10.15 19.59
CA ILE A 349 1.46 8.99 19.92
C ILE A 349 2.95 9.28 20.06
N GLY A 350 3.42 10.47 19.67
CA GLY A 350 4.85 10.74 19.74
C GLY A 350 5.25 12.13 19.28
N GLU A 351 6.54 12.26 19.04
CA GLU A 351 7.18 13.48 18.56
C GLU A 351 8.35 13.17 17.62
N VAL A 352 8.66 14.11 16.74
CA VAL A 352 9.87 14.11 15.91
C VAL A 352 11.10 14.43 16.76
N VAL A 353 12.21 13.72 16.54
CA VAL A 353 13.51 13.95 17.21
C VAL A 353 14.58 14.30 16.19
N SER A 354 15.73 14.83 16.67
CA SER A 354 16.78 15.37 15.80
C SER A 354 17.76 14.35 15.23
N ASP A 355 17.80 13.15 15.77
CA ASP A 355 18.63 12.05 15.27
C ASP A 355 17.79 11.12 14.37
N ASP A 356 18.41 10.20 13.64
CA ASP A 356 17.73 9.25 12.72
C ASP A 356 17.12 8.04 13.41
N ARG A 357 16.96 8.07 14.76
CA ARG A 357 16.45 6.93 15.53
C ARG A 357 14.95 6.92 15.64
N LEU A 358 14.42 5.73 15.50
CA LEU A 358 13.04 5.39 15.83
C LEU A 358 13.06 4.70 17.20
N ASP A 359 12.59 5.41 18.22
CA ASP A 359 12.46 4.90 19.58
C ASP A 359 10.99 4.55 19.85
N PHE A 360 10.68 3.27 20.05
CA PHE A 360 9.34 2.78 20.36
C PHE A 360 9.21 2.39 21.82
N PHE A 361 8.26 3.01 22.50
CA PHE A 361 7.96 2.77 23.91
C PHE A 361 6.63 2.02 24.07
N PHE A 362 6.54 1.20 25.08
CA PHE A 362 5.29 0.62 25.57
C PHE A 362 5.21 0.84 27.09
N GLY A 363 4.35 1.76 27.53
CA GLY A 363 4.42 2.33 28.87
C GLY A 363 5.74 3.09 29.08
N ALA A 364 6.51 2.66 30.08
CA ALA A 364 7.84 3.23 30.38
C ALA A 364 8.99 2.50 29.68
N ASP A 365 8.74 1.33 29.07
CA ASP A 365 9.79 0.46 28.54
C ASP A 365 10.10 0.83 27.09
N LEU A 366 11.38 0.94 26.76
CA LEU A 366 11.87 1.03 25.39
C LEU A 366 11.86 -0.38 24.78
N VAL A 367 10.89 -0.64 23.88
CA VAL A 367 10.65 -1.97 23.30
C VAL A 367 11.34 -2.19 21.95
N ALA A 368 11.67 -1.12 21.24
CA ALA A 368 12.48 -1.18 20.03
C ALA A 368 13.21 0.14 19.79
N GLN A 369 14.44 0.07 19.26
CA GLN A 369 15.25 1.21 18.85
C GLN A 369 15.99 0.90 17.56
N LEU A 370 15.66 1.60 16.49
CA LEU A 370 16.10 1.30 15.14
C LEU A 370 16.53 2.57 14.41
N PRO A 371 17.64 2.57 13.67
CA PRO A 371 17.91 3.65 12.72
C PRO A 371 16.90 3.64 11.58
N ALA A 372 16.23 4.76 11.32
CA ALA A 372 15.26 4.87 10.23
C ALA A 372 15.91 4.50 8.88
N SER A 373 17.11 4.99 8.64
CA SER A 373 17.90 4.72 7.44
C SER A 373 18.17 3.25 7.17
N MET A 374 18.28 2.40 8.21
CA MET A 374 18.49 0.95 8.01
C MET A 374 17.25 0.21 7.47
N LEU A 375 16.08 0.77 7.64
CA LEU A 375 14.81 0.09 7.32
C LEU A 375 14.37 0.32 5.89
N VAL A 376 14.74 1.45 5.29
CA VAL A 376 14.17 1.90 4.02
C VAL A 376 15.03 1.54 2.82
N LEU A 377 14.40 1.56 1.66
CA LEU A 377 15.06 1.37 0.37
C LEU A 377 16.07 2.49 0.10
N GLY A 378 17.29 2.07 -0.24
CA GLY A 378 18.41 3.00 -0.49
C GLY A 378 19.24 3.32 0.73
N GLY A 379 18.80 2.88 1.92
CA GLY A 379 19.57 2.89 3.18
C GLY A 379 20.21 1.53 3.46
N GLY A 380 19.79 0.87 4.57
CA GLY A 380 20.37 -0.40 5.00
C GLY A 380 19.74 -1.66 4.39
N ALA A 381 18.58 -1.55 3.74
CA ALA A 381 17.94 -2.70 3.13
C ALA A 381 18.82 -3.32 2.04
N PRO A 382 18.99 -4.67 2.01
CA PRO A 382 19.87 -5.32 1.04
C PRO A 382 19.34 -5.15 -0.39
N VAL A 383 20.27 -5.11 -1.37
CA VAL A 383 19.94 -5.09 -2.79
C VAL A 383 20.65 -6.25 -3.46
N TYR A 384 19.89 -7.16 -4.05
CA TYR A 384 20.42 -8.34 -4.70
C TYR A 384 20.54 -8.18 -6.21
N GLU A 385 21.61 -8.77 -6.76
CA GLU A 385 21.74 -8.98 -8.19
C GLU A 385 21.15 -10.36 -8.54
N ARG A 386 20.07 -10.36 -9.32
CA ARG A 386 19.42 -11.58 -9.78
C ARG A 386 19.75 -11.85 -11.22
N GLU A 387 20.04 -13.11 -11.54
CA GLU A 387 20.24 -13.54 -12.92
C GLU A 387 18.95 -13.36 -13.73
N MET A 388 19.11 -12.88 -14.95
CA MET A 388 18.03 -12.76 -15.90
C MET A 388 18.34 -13.57 -17.17
N ALA A 389 17.34 -14.28 -17.65
CA ALA A 389 17.40 -14.94 -18.95
C ALA A 389 16.15 -14.58 -19.76
N GLN A 390 16.34 -14.35 -21.05
CA GLN A 390 15.21 -14.19 -21.96
C GLN A 390 14.51 -15.53 -22.14
N PRO A 391 13.20 -15.63 -21.91
CA PRO A 391 12.45 -16.87 -22.13
C PRO A 391 12.54 -17.32 -23.59
N ALA A 392 12.65 -18.63 -23.81
CA ALA A 392 12.82 -19.19 -25.17
C ALA A 392 11.69 -18.80 -26.13
N TYR A 393 10.44 -18.73 -25.62
CA TYR A 393 9.27 -18.36 -26.43
C TYR A 393 9.34 -16.95 -27.03
N VAL A 394 10.12 -16.02 -26.46
CA VAL A 394 10.27 -14.65 -26.99
C VAL A 394 10.91 -14.70 -28.38
N LYS A 395 11.86 -15.58 -28.61
CA LYS A 395 12.45 -15.79 -29.92
C LYS A 395 11.40 -16.26 -30.93
N GLU A 396 10.60 -17.25 -30.54
CA GLU A 396 9.53 -17.80 -31.38
C GLU A 396 8.49 -16.74 -31.76
N ILE A 397 8.06 -15.92 -30.81
CA ILE A 397 7.11 -14.81 -31.07
C ILE A 397 7.69 -13.79 -32.04
N ASN A 398 8.96 -13.44 -31.90
CA ASN A 398 9.62 -12.48 -32.77
C ASN A 398 9.83 -13.01 -34.21
N GLU A 399 9.78 -14.33 -34.39
CA GLU A 399 9.85 -14.96 -35.72
C GLU A 399 8.48 -14.99 -36.43
N VAL A 400 7.38 -14.70 -35.74
CA VAL A 400 6.04 -14.64 -36.34
C VAL A 400 5.90 -13.39 -37.20
N ILE A 401 5.71 -13.58 -38.51
CA ILE A 401 5.46 -12.51 -39.45
C ILE A 401 3.94 -12.46 -39.73
N PRO A 402 3.21 -11.41 -39.28
CA PRO A 402 1.76 -11.35 -39.41
C PRO A 402 1.21 -11.61 -40.84
N GLY A 403 1.90 -11.09 -41.86
CA GLY A 403 1.52 -11.28 -43.26
C GLY A 403 1.73 -12.68 -43.83
N LYS A 404 2.37 -13.59 -43.06
CA LYS A 404 2.57 -15.00 -43.45
C LYS A 404 1.62 -15.97 -42.75
N LEU A 405 0.75 -15.46 -41.87
CA LEU A 405 -0.26 -16.30 -41.22
C LEU A 405 -1.26 -16.82 -42.25
N PRO A 406 -1.61 -18.13 -42.21
CA PRO A 406 -2.57 -18.68 -43.16
C PRO A 406 -3.96 -18.06 -42.91
N ILE A 407 -4.61 -17.64 -43.99
CA ILE A 407 -5.97 -17.13 -43.94
C ILE A 407 -6.93 -18.32 -43.75
N PRO A 408 -7.73 -18.35 -42.69
CA PRO A 408 -8.69 -19.42 -42.47
C PRO A 408 -9.73 -19.50 -43.59
N LYS A 409 -10.04 -20.73 -44.06
CA LYS A 409 -11.05 -20.93 -45.13
C LYS A 409 -12.49 -20.74 -44.63
N ASN A 410 -12.76 -21.02 -43.36
CA ASN A 410 -14.08 -20.87 -42.75
C ASN A 410 -14.12 -19.66 -41.81
N LEU A 411 -14.47 -18.50 -42.34
CA LEU A 411 -14.55 -17.25 -41.56
C LEU A 411 -15.67 -17.29 -40.51
N LYS A 412 -16.74 -18.07 -40.73
CA LYS A 412 -17.79 -18.24 -39.72
C LYS A 412 -17.27 -18.96 -38.49
N ALA A 413 -16.53 -20.06 -38.68
CA ALA A 413 -15.92 -20.79 -37.56
C ALA A 413 -14.89 -19.90 -36.79
N VAL A 414 -14.19 -19.02 -37.50
CA VAL A 414 -13.30 -18.02 -36.85
C VAL A 414 -14.12 -17.05 -36.01
N ALA A 415 -15.19 -16.49 -36.55
CA ALA A 415 -16.07 -15.57 -35.82
C ALA A 415 -16.69 -16.24 -34.58
N ASP A 416 -17.17 -17.48 -34.71
CA ASP A 416 -17.72 -18.27 -33.60
C ASP A 416 -16.63 -18.53 -32.52
N CYS A 417 -15.39 -18.85 -32.92
CA CYS A 417 -14.26 -19.04 -32.02
C CYS A 417 -13.91 -17.73 -31.29
N LEU A 418 -13.75 -16.63 -32.00
CA LEU A 418 -13.42 -15.33 -31.41
C LEU A 418 -14.51 -14.84 -30.46
N SER A 419 -15.78 -14.96 -30.86
CA SER A 419 -16.93 -14.55 -30.01
C SER A 419 -17.11 -15.45 -28.78
N SER A 420 -16.58 -16.68 -28.79
CA SER A 420 -16.58 -17.59 -27.64
C SER A 420 -15.37 -17.40 -26.71
N THR A 421 -14.33 -16.72 -27.15
CA THR A 421 -13.09 -16.51 -26.38
C THR A 421 -13.33 -15.56 -25.19
N PRO A 422 -13.06 -15.96 -23.93
CA PRO A 422 -13.35 -15.15 -22.75
C PRO A 422 -12.75 -13.75 -22.80
N ASN A 423 -11.55 -13.61 -23.34
CA ASN A 423 -10.87 -12.30 -23.42
C ASN A 423 -11.52 -11.32 -24.41
N LEU A 424 -12.23 -11.81 -25.42
CA LEU A 424 -12.90 -11.00 -26.42
C LEU A 424 -14.38 -10.75 -26.12
N ARG A 425 -14.96 -11.51 -25.18
CA ARG A 425 -16.35 -11.33 -24.77
C ARG A 425 -16.54 -10.02 -24.01
N PRO A 426 -17.72 -9.38 -24.13
CA PRO A 426 -18.10 -8.24 -23.30
C PRO A 426 -17.98 -8.57 -21.81
N LYS A 427 -17.53 -7.60 -21.02
CA LYS A 427 -17.36 -7.70 -19.56
C LYS A 427 -18.49 -6.99 -18.80
N HIS A 428 -19.68 -6.88 -19.38
CA HIS A 428 -20.81 -6.12 -18.82
C HIS A 428 -21.13 -6.53 -17.38
N TRP A 429 -21.09 -7.84 -17.07
CA TRP A 429 -21.32 -8.30 -15.71
C TRP A 429 -20.35 -7.68 -14.70
N ILE A 430 -19.07 -7.48 -15.09
CA ILE A 430 -18.06 -6.84 -14.24
C ILE A 430 -18.35 -5.34 -14.14
N THR A 431 -18.45 -4.67 -15.27
CA THR A 431 -18.58 -3.20 -15.32
C THR A 431 -19.86 -2.68 -14.70
N GLN A 432 -20.94 -3.47 -14.70
CA GLN A 432 -22.22 -3.14 -14.06
C GLN A 432 -22.19 -3.20 -12.52
N GLN A 433 -21.15 -3.79 -11.92
CA GLN A 433 -20.96 -3.78 -10.47
C GLN A 433 -20.39 -2.44 -9.97
N TYR A 434 -19.77 -1.68 -10.87
CA TYR A 434 -19.09 -0.43 -10.57
C TYR A 434 -20.02 0.75 -10.86
N ASP A 435 -20.20 1.62 -9.87
CA ASP A 435 -20.85 2.91 -10.11
C ASP A 435 -19.83 3.83 -10.78
N SER A 436 -20.02 4.09 -12.06
CA SER A 436 -19.17 5.01 -12.83
C SER A 436 -19.58 6.46 -12.68
N MET A 437 -20.64 6.75 -11.91
CA MET A 437 -21.29 8.06 -11.85
C MET A 437 -21.37 8.62 -10.44
N ILE A 438 -21.01 7.84 -9.43
CA ILE A 438 -21.02 8.30 -8.05
C ILE A 438 -20.14 9.53 -7.86
N GLY A 439 -20.56 10.43 -6.99
CA GLY A 439 -19.89 11.72 -6.79
C GLY A 439 -20.14 12.73 -7.90
N CYS A 440 -20.91 12.38 -8.92
CA CYS A 440 -21.27 13.25 -10.07
C CYS A 440 -20.08 13.84 -10.84
N LEU A 441 -18.89 13.26 -10.71
CA LEU A 441 -17.68 13.82 -11.33
C LEU A 441 -17.64 13.62 -12.86
N LEU A 442 -18.35 12.61 -13.37
CA LEU A 442 -18.47 12.33 -14.80
C LEU A 442 -19.75 12.87 -15.43
N TYR A 443 -20.70 13.31 -14.62
CA TYR A 443 -21.86 14.02 -15.12
C TYR A 443 -21.48 15.45 -15.44
N THR A 444 -21.57 15.78 -16.68
CA THR A 444 -21.64 17.17 -17.09
C THR A 444 -23.01 17.73 -16.73
N SER A 445 -23.11 19.01 -16.68
CA SER A 445 -24.28 19.82 -16.34
C SER A 445 -25.60 19.51 -17.06
N ASP A 446 -25.60 18.57 -17.98
CA ASP A 446 -26.76 18.23 -18.80
C ASP A 446 -27.93 17.63 -18.00
N ALA A 447 -27.63 16.98 -16.86
CA ALA A 447 -28.67 16.49 -15.95
C ALA A 447 -29.36 17.60 -15.14
N ALA A 448 -28.83 18.81 -15.15
CA ALA A 448 -29.44 19.97 -14.49
C ALA A 448 -30.29 20.79 -15.47
N ASP A 449 -30.16 20.54 -16.77
CA ASP A 449 -30.88 21.23 -17.85
C ASP A 449 -32.06 20.41 -18.42
N GLU A 450 -32.24 19.14 -17.99
CA GLU A 450 -33.39 18.30 -18.21
C GLU A 450 -34.31 18.23 -16.97
#